data_687397a4c5a68cec3c5e6bea38ee06d4
#
_entry.id   687397a4c5a68cec3c5e6bea38ee06d4
#
_cell.length_a   1.000
_cell.length_b   1.000
_cell.length_c   1.000
_cell.angle_alpha   90.00
_cell.angle_beta   90.00
_cell.angle_gamma   90.00
#
_symmetry.space_group_name_H-M   'P 1'
#
loop_
_entity.id
_entity.type
_entity.pdbx_description
1 polymer ?
#
loop_
_entity_poly.entity_id
_entity_poly.type
_entity_poly.pdbx_seq_one_letter_code
_entity_poly.pdbx_strand_id
1 'polypeptide(L)'
;MKWDYEFDVVVVGSGNGALTSAICSHDGGAKTLVIEKSNQYGGTSATSGGGVWIPNNRYAKAENVDDSDQDARDYINSVSPEGMIKDELIETYISEGPKMIDYLHENSQVKYRNLSHYPDYFPDNPGGKEGNRSMEPEPINGTILGTDLGKLREQHPQTAFTMGPINMNFTQVEGQLLLGALPGWKTLFAKLFTKYILDLPMRLKWGWKDRRLTMGNAGIARLVLSLRDRNVDIWTE
;
A
#
# COMPACT_ATOMS: atom_id res chain seq x y z
N MET A 1 -32.76 -24.28 9.62
CA MET A 1 -32.13 -23.15 10.29
C MET A 1 -32.22 -21.97 9.34
N LYS A 2 -32.72 -20.80 9.77
CA LYS A 2 -32.82 -19.61 8.92
C LYS A 2 -31.59 -18.73 9.26
N TRP A 3 -30.82 -18.44 8.26
CA TRP A 3 -29.65 -17.52 8.41
C TRP A 3 -30.12 -16.07 8.22
N ASP A 4 -29.53 -15.13 8.92
CA ASP A 4 -29.80 -13.70 8.76
C ASP A 4 -29.13 -13.14 7.50
N TYR A 5 -27.97 -13.70 7.14
CA TYR A 5 -27.17 -13.31 5.98
C TYR A 5 -26.61 -14.53 5.26
N GLU A 6 -26.43 -14.38 3.96
CA GLU A 6 -25.84 -15.39 3.08
C GLU A 6 -24.91 -14.71 2.07
N PHE A 7 -23.68 -15.21 1.96
CA PHE A 7 -22.64 -14.75 1.05
C PHE A 7 -21.95 -15.94 0.40
N ASP A 8 -21.48 -15.74 -0.86
CA ASP A 8 -20.71 -16.76 -1.56
C ASP A 8 -19.26 -16.82 -1.03
N VAL A 9 -18.70 -15.65 -0.69
CA VAL A 9 -17.35 -15.52 -0.14
C VAL A 9 -17.33 -14.60 1.07
N VAL A 10 -16.78 -15.08 2.18
CA VAL A 10 -16.50 -14.28 3.36
C VAL A 10 -14.98 -14.17 3.54
N VAL A 11 -14.45 -12.96 3.42
CA VAL A 11 -13.03 -12.66 3.59
C VAL A 11 -12.78 -12.25 5.04
N VAL A 12 -11.86 -12.94 5.72
CA VAL A 12 -11.55 -12.71 7.13
C VAL A 12 -10.31 -11.83 7.25
N GLY A 13 -10.48 -10.63 7.85
CA GLY A 13 -9.45 -9.60 8.02
C GLY A 13 -9.53 -8.52 6.94
N SER A 14 -8.81 -7.43 7.17
CA SER A 14 -8.88 -6.21 6.33
C SER A 14 -7.49 -5.66 5.93
N GLY A 15 -6.47 -6.53 5.92
CA GLY A 15 -5.15 -6.19 5.37
C GLY A 15 -5.14 -6.21 3.83
N ASN A 16 -4.02 -5.85 3.22
CA ASN A 16 -3.86 -5.74 1.76
C ASN A 16 -4.33 -7.01 1.02
N GLY A 17 -3.87 -8.19 1.45
CA GLY A 17 -4.25 -9.45 0.80
C GLY A 17 -5.74 -9.73 0.89
N ALA A 18 -6.35 -9.53 2.07
CA ALA A 18 -7.77 -9.74 2.29
C ALA A 18 -8.63 -8.80 1.43
N LEU A 19 -8.34 -7.49 1.44
CA LEU A 19 -9.11 -6.52 0.65
C LEU A 19 -8.93 -6.74 -0.86
N THR A 20 -7.73 -7.14 -1.31
CA THR A 20 -7.48 -7.53 -2.70
C THR A 20 -8.28 -8.78 -3.08
N SER A 21 -8.29 -9.81 -2.22
CA SER A 21 -9.08 -11.01 -2.43
C SER A 21 -10.59 -10.71 -2.54
N ALA A 22 -11.09 -9.79 -1.70
CA ALA A 22 -12.49 -9.36 -1.75
C ALA A 22 -12.83 -8.66 -3.08
N ILE A 23 -11.94 -7.80 -3.60
CA ILE A 23 -12.09 -7.17 -4.91
C ILE A 23 -12.17 -8.25 -6.00
N CYS A 24 -11.22 -9.18 -6.03
CA CYS A 24 -11.17 -10.23 -7.03
C CYS A 24 -12.39 -11.17 -6.95
N SER A 25 -12.83 -11.53 -5.73
CA SER A 25 -14.01 -12.38 -5.53
C SER A 25 -15.27 -11.71 -6.07
N HIS A 26 -15.48 -10.43 -5.75
CA HIS A 26 -16.62 -9.67 -6.27
C HIS A 26 -16.57 -9.57 -7.80
N ASP A 27 -15.41 -9.23 -8.36
CA ASP A 27 -15.24 -9.07 -9.81
C ASP A 27 -15.40 -10.42 -10.56
N GLY A 28 -15.17 -11.53 -9.87
CA GLY A 28 -15.51 -12.89 -10.31
C GLY A 28 -16.98 -13.24 -10.19
N GLY A 29 -17.85 -12.32 -9.75
CA GLY A 29 -19.31 -12.49 -9.66
C GLY A 29 -19.82 -13.00 -8.32
N ALA A 30 -18.95 -13.18 -7.30
CA ALA A 30 -19.35 -13.65 -5.98
C ALA A 30 -19.96 -12.52 -5.13
N LYS A 31 -21.04 -12.82 -4.40
CA LYS A 31 -21.54 -11.96 -3.32
C LYS A 31 -20.56 -12.03 -2.16
N THR A 32 -19.79 -10.98 -1.97
CA THR A 32 -18.64 -10.97 -1.07
C THR A 32 -18.87 -10.09 0.16
N LEU A 33 -18.36 -10.54 1.31
CA LEU A 33 -18.32 -9.80 2.57
C LEU A 33 -16.89 -9.82 3.12
N VAL A 34 -16.44 -8.69 3.67
CA VAL A 34 -15.23 -8.63 4.50
C VAL A 34 -15.63 -8.52 5.97
N ILE A 35 -15.01 -9.33 6.83
CA ILE A 35 -15.18 -9.22 8.29
C ILE A 35 -13.84 -8.91 8.95
N GLU A 36 -13.84 -7.95 9.88
CA GLU A 36 -12.66 -7.51 10.63
C GLU A 36 -12.94 -7.57 12.14
N LYS A 37 -12.05 -8.22 12.89
CA LYS A 37 -12.19 -8.42 14.33
C LYS A 37 -12.00 -7.16 15.18
N SER A 38 -11.48 -6.10 14.59
CA SER A 38 -11.23 -4.82 15.26
C SER A 38 -12.25 -3.79 14.81
N ASN A 39 -12.50 -2.79 15.64
CA ASN A 39 -13.27 -1.62 15.24
C ASN A 39 -12.52 -0.72 14.22
N GLN A 40 -11.28 -1.08 13.88
CA GLN A 40 -10.46 -0.41 12.88
C GLN A 40 -9.99 -1.40 11.81
N TYR A 41 -10.15 -1.03 10.54
CA TYR A 41 -9.69 -1.84 9.42
C TYR A 41 -8.25 -1.47 8.98
N GLY A 42 -7.63 -2.37 8.24
CA GLY A 42 -6.31 -2.20 7.62
C GLY A 42 -5.19 -3.03 8.23
N GLY A 43 -5.38 -3.55 9.45
CA GLY A 43 -4.43 -4.43 10.12
C GLY A 43 -3.00 -3.85 10.14
N THR A 44 -1.99 -4.72 10.03
CA THR A 44 -0.58 -4.30 9.94
C THR A 44 -0.24 -3.63 8.61
N SER A 45 -1.01 -3.89 7.55
CA SER A 45 -0.82 -3.21 6.27
C SER A 45 -1.00 -1.70 6.38
N ALA A 46 -2.01 -1.23 7.17
CA ALA A 46 -2.20 0.20 7.40
C ALA A 46 -1.04 0.85 8.16
N THR A 47 -0.39 0.10 9.07
CA THR A 47 0.74 0.61 9.88
C THR A 47 2.08 0.54 9.16
N SER A 48 2.16 -0.17 8.05
CA SER A 48 3.40 -0.40 7.29
C SER A 48 3.79 0.77 6.40
N GLY A 49 4.99 0.71 5.82
CA GLY A 49 5.43 1.58 4.73
C GLY A 49 4.62 1.41 3.43
N GLY A 50 3.76 0.40 3.35
CA GLY A 50 2.88 0.16 2.20
C GLY A 50 3.61 -0.27 0.93
N GLY A 51 4.93 -0.45 1.00
CA GLY A 51 5.73 -0.87 -0.14
C GLY A 51 5.42 -2.31 -0.57
N VAL A 52 5.39 -2.52 -1.86
CA VAL A 52 5.32 -3.86 -2.47
C VAL A 52 6.51 -4.03 -3.41
N TRP A 53 7.15 -5.19 -3.35
CA TRP A 53 8.27 -5.54 -4.22
C TRP A 53 7.78 -6.46 -5.32
N ILE A 54 7.73 -5.98 -6.54
CA ILE A 54 7.28 -6.75 -7.71
C ILE A 54 8.28 -6.51 -8.83
N PRO A 55 9.04 -7.52 -9.26
CA PRO A 55 9.92 -7.38 -10.39
C PRO A 55 9.13 -7.18 -11.68
N ASN A 56 9.74 -6.58 -12.66
CA ASN A 56 9.19 -6.45 -14.01
C ASN A 56 7.79 -5.76 -14.04
N ASN A 57 7.52 -4.89 -13.06
CA ASN A 57 6.24 -4.22 -12.89
C ASN A 57 5.98 -3.13 -13.94
N ARG A 58 4.70 -2.76 -14.12
CA ARG A 58 4.26 -1.76 -15.11
C ARG A 58 4.90 -0.38 -14.96
N TYR A 59 5.20 0.04 -13.72
CA TYR A 59 5.75 1.38 -13.45
C TYR A 59 7.23 1.43 -13.83
N ALA A 60 7.99 0.39 -13.56
CA ALA A 60 9.37 0.25 -14.01
C ALA A 60 9.44 0.20 -15.54
N LYS A 61 8.55 -0.56 -16.19
CA LYS A 61 8.44 -0.61 -17.67
C LYS A 61 8.12 0.76 -18.27
N ALA A 62 7.24 1.54 -17.64
CA ALA A 62 6.90 2.88 -18.11
C ALA A 62 8.10 3.86 -18.04
N GLU A 63 9.06 3.60 -17.16
CA GLU A 63 10.31 4.35 -17.03
C GLU A 63 11.47 3.76 -17.86
N ASN A 64 11.18 2.75 -18.71
CA ASN A 64 12.16 2.01 -19.52
C ASN A 64 13.28 1.37 -18.68
N VAL A 65 12.95 0.90 -17.50
CA VAL A 65 13.89 0.18 -16.63
C VAL A 65 14.07 -1.24 -17.15
N ASP A 66 15.31 -1.66 -17.27
CA ASP A 66 15.67 -3.02 -17.66
C ASP A 66 15.57 -3.95 -16.44
N ASP A 67 14.59 -4.82 -16.45
CA ASP A 67 14.38 -5.88 -15.47
C ASP A 67 13.82 -7.12 -16.18
N SER A 68 14.18 -8.31 -15.73
CA SER A 68 13.76 -9.55 -16.34
C SER A 68 13.30 -10.58 -15.32
N ASP A 69 12.51 -11.54 -15.77
CA ASP A 69 12.07 -12.67 -14.94
C ASP A 69 13.28 -13.50 -14.48
N GLN A 70 14.35 -13.59 -15.29
CA GLN A 70 15.58 -14.27 -14.92
C GLN A 70 16.33 -13.54 -13.82
N ASP A 71 16.50 -12.21 -13.92
CA ASP A 71 17.12 -11.42 -12.85
C ASP A 71 16.34 -11.54 -11.54
N ALA A 72 15.00 -11.54 -11.61
CA ALA A 72 14.15 -11.69 -10.43
C ALA A 72 14.34 -13.07 -9.78
N ARG A 73 14.43 -14.13 -10.59
CA ARG A 73 14.68 -15.50 -10.12
C ARG A 73 16.05 -15.61 -9.47
N ASP A 74 17.08 -15.12 -10.14
CA ASP A 74 18.45 -15.16 -9.65
C ASP A 74 18.57 -14.42 -8.31
N TYR A 75 17.92 -13.26 -8.20
CA TYR A 75 17.89 -12.50 -6.97
C TYR A 75 17.19 -13.24 -5.82
N ILE A 76 15.97 -13.75 -6.05
CA ILE A 76 15.23 -14.49 -5.02
C ILE A 76 16.03 -15.70 -4.55
N ASN A 77 16.64 -16.45 -5.47
CA ASN A 77 17.49 -17.60 -5.13
C ASN A 77 18.74 -17.19 -4.35
N SER A 78 19.34 -16.04 -4.69
CA SER A 78 20.56 -15.56 -4.02
C SER A 78 20.35 -15.15 -2.56
N VAL A 79 19.11 -14.74 -2.20
CA VAL A 79 18.74 -14.29 -0.84
C VAL A 79 17.96 -15.32 -0.05
N SER A 80 17.59 -16.43 -0.66
CA SER A 80 16.83 -17.51 -0.04
C SER A 80 17.75 -18.70 0.29
N PRO A 81 17.63 -19.30 1.48
CA PRO A 81 18.33 -20.54 1.78
C PRO A 81 17.94 -21.64 0.80
N GLU A 82 18.93 -22.43 0.37
CA GLU A 82 18.74 -23.52 -0.60
C GLU A 82 17.60 -24.48 -0.15
N GLY A 83 16.68 -24.77 -1.07
CA GLY A 83 15.55 -25.66 -0.85
C GLY A 83 14.46 -25.15 0.09
N MET A 84 14.55 -23.90 0.60
CA MET A 84 13.53 -23.33 1.48
C MET A 84 12.26 -22.95 0.73
N ILE A 85 12.38 -22.42 -0.48
CA ILE A 85 11.25 -22.02 -1.31
C ILE A 85 11.20 -22.95 -2.54
N LYS A 86 10.01 -23.49 -2.81
CA LYS A 86 9.81 -24.29 -4.01
C LYS A 86 9.87 -23.43 -5.27
N ASP A 87 10.55 -23.90 -6.30
CA ASP A 87 10.71 -23.17 -7.58
C ASP A 87 9.37 -22.74 -8.17
N GLU A 88 8.34 -23.59 -8.09
CA GLU A 88 7.00 -23.25 -8.60
C GLU A 88 6.38 -22.01 -7.93
N LEU A 89 6.70 -21.76 -6.64
CA LEU A 89 6.22 -20.57 -5.94
C LEU A 89 6.97 -19.31 -6.39
N ILE A 90 8.27 -19.43 -6.66
CA ILE A 90 9.09 -18.34 -7.22
C ILE A 90 8.56 -17.99 -8.61
N GLU A 91 8.37 -19.00 -9.47
CA GLU A 91 7.81 -18.79 -10.81
C GLU A 91 6.42 -18.14 -10.78
N THR A 92 5.54 -18.63 -9.90
CA THR A 92 4.21 -18.04 -9.72
C THR A 92 4.30 -16.58 -9.27
N TYR A 93 5.18 -16.27 -8.32
CA TYR A 93 5.35 -14.90 -7.84
C TYR A 93 5.82 -13.95 -8.95
N ILE A 94 6.82 -14.38 -9.72
CA ILE A 94 7.41 -13.60 -10.82
C ILE A 94 6.40 -13.38 -11.94
N SER A 95 5.64 -14.41 -12.29
CA SER A 95 4.69 -14.35 -13.41
C SER A 95 3.37 -13.67 -13.04
N GLU A 96 2.84 -13.87 -11.82
CA GLU A 96 1.53 -13.37 -11.43
C GLU A 96 1.59 -12.02 -10.71
N GLY A 97 2.71 -11.68 -10.07
CA GLY A 97 2.89 -10.40 -9.38
C GLY A 97 2.64 -9.18 -10.29
N PRO A 98 3.28 -9.07 -11.47
CA PRO A 98 3.01 -8.00 -12.42
C PRO A 98 1.55 -7.94 -12.88
N LYS A 99 0.92 -9.09 -13.16
CA LYS A 99 -0.49 -9.18 -13.58
C LYS A 99 -1.44 -8.69 -12.48
N MET A 100 -1.15 -9.02 -11.22
CA MET A 100 -1.93 -8.50 -10.07
C MET A 100 -1.85 -6.98 -10.00
N ILE A 101 -0.67 -6.39 -10.18
CA ILE A 101 -0.49 -4.94 -10.16
C ILE A 101 -1.22 -4.28 -11.34
N ASP A 102 -1.15 -4.88 -12.53
CA ASP A 102 -1.87 -4.41 -13.72
C ASP A 102 -3.38 -4.43 -13.48
N TYR A 103 -3.91 -5.56 -13.00
CA TYR A 103 -5.31 -5.72 -12.67
C TYR A 103 -5.81 -4.67 -11.67
N LEU A 104 -5.10 -4.50 -10.54
CA LEU A 104 -5.45 -3.51 -9.53
C LEU A 104 -5.38 -2.08 -10.07
N HIS A 105 -4.37 -1.77 -10.87
CA HIS A 105 -4.24 -0.45 -11.48
C HIS A 105 -5.40 -0.12 -12.41
N GLU A 106 -5.83 -1.09 -13.22
CA GLU A 106 -6.84 -0.88 -14.26
C GLU A 106 -8.27 -0.93 -13.71
N ASN A 107 -8.51 -1.82 -12.75
CA ASN A 107 -9.87 -2.14 -12.29
C ASN A 107 -10.19 -1.60 -10.89
N SER A 108 -9.30 -0.81 -10.27
CA SER A 108 -9.52 -0.31 -8.90
C SER A 108 -8.94 1.09 -8.67
N GLN A 109 -9.18 1.64 -7.48
CA GLN A 109 -8.60 2.91 -7.02
C GLN A 109 -7.11 2.76 -6.65
N VAL A 110 -6.56 1.54 -6.66
CA VAL A 110 -5.17 1.27 -6.28
C VAL A 110 -4.24 1.84 -7.33
N LYS A 111 -3.37 2.76 -6.91
CA LYS A 111 -2.32 3.37 -7.71
C LYS A 111 -1.04 3.35 -6.90
N TYR A 112 0.02 2.91 -7.54
CA TYR A 112 1.36 2.93 -6.99
C TYR A 112 2.23 3.91 -7.76
N ARG A 113 3.38 4.23 -7.21
CA ARG A 113 4.47 4.89 -7.91
C ARG A 113 5.77 4.12 -7.66
N ASN A 114 6.64 4.20 -8.63
CA ASN A 114 7.93 3.55 -8.61
C ASN A 114 8.85 4.17 -7.57
N LEU A 115 9.70 3.37 -6.94
CA LEU A 115 10.76 3.78 -6.04
C LEU A 115 12.11 3.59 -6.73
N SER A 116 12.44 4.50 -7.66
CA SER A 116 13.62 4.40 -8.54
C SER A 116 14.97 4.35 -7.80
N HIS A 117 15.02 4.87 -6.57
CA HIS A 117 16.23 4.91 -5.73
C HIS A 117 16.08 4.07 -4.44
N TYR A 118 15.24 3.06 -4.48
CA TYR A 118 15.06 2.12 -3.37
C TYR A 118 15.61 0.76 -3.82
N PRO A 119 16.88 0.44 -3.48
CA PRO A 119 17.54 -0.77 -3.95
C PRO A 119 16.92 -2.02 -3.33
N ASP A 120 17.14 -3.15 -3.98
CA ASP A 120 16.98 -4.44 -3.36
C ASP A 120 17.87 -4.51 -2.09
N TYR A 121 17.52 -5.34 -1.11
CA TYR A 121 18.29 -5.40 0.15
C TYR A 121 19.75 -5.84 -0.05
N PHE A 122 20.01 -6.56 -1.11
CA PHE A 122 21.36 -7.03 -1.50
C PHE A 122 21.55 -6.76 -3.00
N PRO A 123 21.71 -5.50 -3.42
CA PRO A 123 21.73 -5.14 -4.84
C PRO A 123 22.93 -5.73 -5.59
N ASP A 124 24.02 -6.03 -4.90
CA ASP A 124 25.23 -6.63 -5.46
C ASP A 124 25.10 -8.14 -5.72
N ASN A 125 24.00 -8.78 -5.24
CA ASN A 125 23.76 -10.20 -5.48
C ASN A 125 23.33 -10.46 -6.93
N PRO A 126 23.49 -11.71 -7.44
CA PRO A 126 22.99 -12.07 -8.76
C PRO A 126 21.54 -11.64 -8.95
N GLY A 127 21.27 -10.91 -10.03
CA GLY A 127 19.93 -10.40 -10.35
C GLY A 127 19.44 -9.24 -9.49
N GLY A 128 20.24 -8.73 -8.53
CA GLY A 128 19.91 -7.57 -7.71
C GLY A 128 19.79 -6.28 -8.53
N LYS A 129 18.97 -5.34 -8.08
CA LYS A 129 18.75 -4.02 -8.73
C LYS A 129 18.90 -2.88 -7.75
N GLU A 130 19.40 -1.75 -8.25
CA GLU A 130 19.55 -0.49 -7.49
C GLU A 130 18.21 0.24 -7.23
N GLY A 131 17.10 -0.32 -7.69
CA GLY A 131 15.76 0.24 -7.51
C GLY A 131 14.72 -0.34 -8.45
N ASN A 132 13.56 0.32 -8.47
CA ASN A 132 12.47 0.11 -9.44
C ASN A 132 11.61 -1.16 -9.24
N ARG A 133 12.02 -2.13 -8.44
CA ARG A 133 11.18 -3.28 -8.08
C ARG A 133 10.21 -2.97 -6.95
N SER A 134 10.61 -2.09 -6.04
CA SER A 134 9.74 -1.61 -4.97
C SER A 134 8.87 -0.46 -5.44
N MET A 135 7.62 -0.47 -5.01
CA MET A 135 6.62 0.57 -5.28
C MET A 135 5.95 0.98 -3.98
N GLU A 136 5.52 2.25 -3.88
CA GLU A 136 4.69 2.71 -2.77
C GLU A 136 3.34 3.21 -3.26
N PRO A 137 2.25 3.09 -2.45
CA PRO A 137 0.96 3.66 -2.82
C PRO A 137 1.04 5.17 -3.00
N GLU A 138 0.43 5.69 -4.04
CA GLU A 138 0.29 7.12 -4.22
C GLU A 138 -0.51 7.74 -3.07
N PRO A 139 -0.08 8.89 -2.53
CA PRO A 139 -0.83 9.61 -1.52
C PRO A 139 -2.27 9.90 -1.95
N ILE A 140 -3.20 9.88 -0.98
CA ILE A 140 -4.60 10.18 -1.22
C ILE A 140 -5.16 11.08 -0.12
N ASN A 141 -6.15 11.92 -0.45
CA ASN A 141 -6.85 12.70 0.56
C ASN A 141 -7.86 11.81 1.29
N GLY A 142 -7.62 11.54 2.56
CA GLY A 142 -8.46 10.68 3.38
C GLY A 142 -9.89 11.16 3.61
N THR A 143 -10.20 12.45 3.33
CA THR A 143 -11.59 12.94 3.46
C THR A 143 -12.57 12.23 2.55
N ILE A 144 -12.09 11.60 1.48
CA ILE A 144 -12.91 10.78 0.57
C ILE A 144 -13.50 9.54 1.28
N LEU A 145 -12.88 9.08 2.36
CA LEU A 145 -13.42 8.01 3.20
C LEU A 145 -14.61 8.46 4.04
N GLY A 146 -14.84 9.77 4.20
CA GLY A 146 -15.92 10.30 5.04
C GLY A 146 -15.77 9.86 6.51
N THR A 147 -16.85 9.36 7.09
CA THR A 147 -16.87 8.88 8.49
C THR A 147 -15.94 7.69 8.74
N ASP A 148 -15.65 6.89 7.72
CA ASP A 148 -14.80 5.72 7.85
C ASP A 148 -13.30 6.06 7.94
N LEU A 149 -12.91 7.33 7.74
CA LEU A 149 -11.53 7.75 8.02
C LEU A 149 -11.14 7.47 9.48
N GLY A 150 -12.09 7.58 10.41
CA GLY A 150 -11.87 7.25 11.83
C GLY A 150 -11.70 5.75 12.10
N LYS A 151 -12.23 4.90 11.20
CA LYS A 151 -12.07 3.44 11.29
C LYS A 151 -10.79 2.93 10.63
N LEU A 152 -10.07 3.75 9.85
CA LEU A 152 -8.79 3.37 9.29
C LEU A 152 -7.75 3.35 10.41
N ARG A 153 -7.09 2.20 10.61
CA ARG A 153 -6.02 2.05 11.59
C ARG A 153 -4.90 3.06 11.31
N GLU A 154 -4.41 3.70 12.38
CA GLU A 154 -3.36 4.70 12.24
C GLU A 154 -2.04 4.09 11.77
N GLN A 155 -1.30 4.87 10.98
CA GLN A 155 0.05 4.46 10.58
C GLN A 155 1.02 4.52 11.77
N HIS A 156 2.13 3.80 11.64
CA HIS A 156 3.15 3.76 12.69
C HIS A 156 3.77 5.16 12.88
N PRO A 157 4.00 5.64 14.12
CA PRO A 157 4.58 6.97 14.35
C PRO A 157 5.90 7.23 13.63
N GLN A 158 6.71 6.21 13.38
CA GLN A 158 7.97 6.32 12.63
C GLN A 158 7.78 6.65 11.13
N THR A 159 6.57 6.52 10.61
CA THR A 159 6.22 6.83 9.21
C THR A 159 5.60 8.21 9.04
N ALA A 160 5.69 9.05 10.09
CA ALA A 160 5.22 10.42 10.11
C ALA A 160 6.17 11.31 10.92
N PHE A 161 6.18 12.60 10.62
CA PHE A 161 6.81 13.59 11.49
C PHE A 161 5.86 13.93 12.63
N THR A 162 6.22 13.49 13.84
CA THR A 162 5.41 13.71 15.03
C THR A 162 6.12 14.67 16.01
N MET A 163 5.47 15.78 16.35
CA MET A 163 5.95 16.74 17.33
C MET A 163 4.77 17.28 18.12
N GLY A 164 4.57 16.79 19.34
CA GLY A 164 3.39 17.11 20.14
C GLY A 164 2.09 16.73 19.40
N PRO A 165 1.16 17.68 19.21
CA PRO A 165 -0.09 17.42 18.47
C PRO A 165 0.11 17.37 16.95
N ILE A 166 1.28 17.74 16.45
CA ILE A 166 1.58 17.72 15.02
C ILE A 166 1.89 16.28 14.61
N ASN A 167 1.12 15.77 13.66
CA ASN A 167 1.38 14.50 13.02
C ASN A 167 1.24 14.70 11.51
N MET A 168 2.38 14.79 10.82
CA MET A 168 2.47 15.10 9.41
C MET A 168 3.01 13.89 8.65
N ASN A 169 2.18 13.35 7.79
CA ASN A 169 2.51 12.17 7.00
C ASN A 169 3.45 12.51 5.85
N PHE A 170 4.37 11.61 5.57
CA PHE A 170 5.26 11.65 4.41
C PHE A 170 5.30 10.28 3.72
N THR A 171 5.72 10.29 2.46
CA THR A 171 5.92 9.08 1.66
C THR A 171 7.33 8.53 1.90
N GLN A 172 7.65 7.34 1.39
CA GLN A 172 9.00 6.78 1.53
C GLN A 172 10.05 7.69 0.87
N VAL A 173 9.79 8.19 -0.33
CA VAL A 173 10.70 9.12 -1.02
C VAL A 173 10.88 10.43 -0.23
N GLU A 174 9.78 10.99 0.26
CA GLU A 174 9.84 12.21 1.10
C GLU A 174 10.59 11.93 2.40
N GLY A 175 10.37 10.77 3.02
CA GLY A 175 11.09 10.33 4.22
C GLY A 175 12.58 10.21 4.00
N GLN A 176 13.03 9.63 2.90
CA GLN A 176 14.45 9.56 2.54
C GLN A 176 15.08 10.96 2.43
N LEU A 177 14.41 11.89 1.73
CA LEU A 177 14.89 13.27 1.63
C LEU A 177 14.96 13.97 2.99
N LEU A 178 13.92 13.85 3.82
CA LEU A 178 13.81 14.54 5.11
C LEU A 178 14.78 13.98 6.13
N LEU A 179 14.82 12.66 6.30
CA LEU A 179 15.65 11.98 7.31
C LEU A 179 17.12 11.96 6.92
N GLY A 180 17.42 11.86 5.63
CA GLY A 180 18.78 11.92 5.08
C GLY A 180 19.32 13.35 4.94
N ALA A 181 18.53 14.38 5.23
CA ALA A 181 18.85 15.78 5.00
C ALA A 181 19.41 16.05 3.59
N LEU A 182 18.89 15.32 2.59
CA LEU A 182 19.36 15.38 1.21
C LEU A 182 19.03 16.74 0.57
N PRO A 183 19.69 17.15 -0.52
CA PRO A 183 19.44 18.41 -1.20
C PRO A 183 17.94 18.62 -1.47
N GLY A 184 17.37 19.76 -1.05
CA GLY A 184 15.94 20.05 -1.20
C GLY A 184 15.06 19.71 0.01
N TRP A 185 15.58 19.05 1.05
CA TRP A 185 14.79 18.66 2.21
C TRP A 185 14.08 19.83 2.92
N LYS A 186 14.75 21.01 3.03
CA LYS A 186 14.17 22.21 3.65
C LYS A 186 12.94 22.71 2.90
N THR A 187 13.03 22.74 1.58
CA THR A 187 11.92 23.15 0.70
C THR A 187 10.77 22.16 0.79
N LEU A 188 11.08 20.86 0.80
CA LEU A 188 10.07 19.82 0.98
C LEU A 188 9.39 19.94 2.34
N PHE A 189 10.16 20.09 3.42
CA PHE A 189 9.61 20.26 4.77
C PHE A 189 8.69 21.48 4.84
N ALA A 190 9.15 22.64 4.35
CA ALA A 190 8.35 23.86 4.31
C ALA A 190 7.05 23.66 3.53
N LYS A 191 7.09 22.99 2.38
CA LYS A 191 5.90 22.66 1.58
C LYS A 191 4.91 21.77 2.34
N LEU A 192 5.39 20.70 2.97
CA LEU A 192 4.55 19.77 3.74
C LEU A 192 3.96 20.47 4.98
N PHE A 193 4.79 21.20 5.69
CA PHE A 193 4.35 21.96 6.88
C PHE A 193 3.32 23.04 6.52
N THR A 194 3.53 23.79 5.45
CA THR A 194 2.55 24.77 4.96
C THR A 194 1.22 24.11 4.64
N LYS A 195 1.23 22.99 3.90
CA LYS A 195 0.00 22.23 3.63
C LYS A 195 -0.67 21.77 4.92
N TYR A 196 0.10 21.30 5.88
CA TYR A 196 -0.39 20.86 7.17
C TYR A 196 -1.10 22.01 7.91
N ILE A 197 -0.50 23.21 7.94
CA ILE A 197 -1.08 24.41 8.61
C ILE A 197 -2.33 24.91 7.88
N LEU A 198 -2.30 24.96 6.56
CA LEU A 198 -3.48 25.35 5.76
C LEU A 198 -4.68 24.39 5.97
N ASP A 199 -4.41 23.18 6.40
CA ASP A 199 -5.40 22.16 6.72
C ASP A 199 -6.00 22.31 8.15
N LEU A 200 -5.44 23.19 8.98
CA LEU A 200 -5.82 23.35 10.40
C LEU A 200 -7.33 23.57 10.63
N PRO A 201 -8.04 24.42 9.86
CA PRO A 201 -9.47 24.61 10.06
C PRO A 201 -10.28 23.31 9.91
N MET A 202 -9.89 22.45 9.02
CA MET A 202 -10.55 21.17 8.79
C MET A 202 -10.17 20.14 9.87
N ARG A 203 -8.99 20.25 10.48
CA ARG A 203 -8.59 19.42 11.63
C ARG A 203 -9.45 19.68 12.86
N LEU A 204 -9.86 20.89 13.07
CA LEU A 204 -10.82 21.24 14.13
C LEU A 204 -12.18 20.57 13.91
N LYS A 205 -12.56 20.32 12.66
CA LYS A 205 -13.84 19.67 12.29
C LYS A 205 -13.75 18.14 12.30
N TRP A 206 -12.64 17.56 11.84
CA TRP A 206 -12.50 16.13 11.52
C TRP A 206 -11.47 15.40 12.39
N GLY A 207 -10.84 16.08 13.36
CA GLY A 207 -9.79 15.53 14.21
C GLY A 207 -8.38 15.78 13.69
N TRP A 208 -7.39 15.48 14.53
CA TRP A 208 -5.98 15.82 14.30
C TRP A 208 -5.23 14.88 13.37
N LYS A 209 -5.83 13.76 12.97
CA LYS A 209 -5.24 12.82 11.98
C LYS A 209 -4.94 13.57 10.68
N ASP A 210 -3.74 13.35 10.14
CA ASP A 210 -3.40 13.92 8.84
C ASP A 210 -4.33 13.32 7.76
N ARG A 211 -4.94 14.20 7.00
CA ARG A 211 -5.83 13.81 5.90
C ARG A 211 -5.08 13.45 4.63
N ARG A 212 -3.82 13.81 4.54
CA ARG A 212 -2.94 13.28 3.52
C ARG A 212 -2.49 11.89 3.93
N LEU A 213 -3.19 10.88 3.48
CA LEU A 213 -2.80 9.49 3.70
C LEU A 213 -1.64 9.14 2.78
N THR A 214 -0.65 8.44 3.33
CA THR A 214 0.55 7.98 2.64
C THR A 214 0.84 6.53 3.00
N MET A 215 1.79 5.91 2.34
CA MET A 215 2.28 4.57 2.69
C MET A 215 1.13 3.55 2.84
N GLY A 216 1.16 2.69 3.85
CA GLY A 216 0.14 1.67 4.09
C GLY A 216 -1.27 2.23 4.27
N ASN A 217 -1.41 3.41 4.92
CA ASN A 217 -2.71 4.08 5.03
C ASN A 217 -3.29 4.45 3.67
N ALA A 218 -2.46 4.93 2.72
CA ALA A 218 -2.92 5.22 1.36
C ALA A 218 -3.33 3.95 0.62
N GLY A 219 -2.56 2.87 0.74
CA GLY A 219 -2.86 1.58 0.13
C GLY A 219 -4.21 1.02 0.60
N ILE A 220 -4.41 0.95 1.92
CA ILE A 220 -5.67 0.48 2.51
C ILE A 220 -6.84 1.39 2.13
N ALA A 221 -6.68 2.71 2.19
CA ALA A 221 -7.74 3.64 1.80
C ALA A 221 -8.21 3.40 0.35
N ARG A 222 -7.27 3.20 -0.58
CA ARG A 222 -7.57 2.91 -1.99
C ARG A 222 -8.28 1.58 -2.18
N LEU A 223 -7.89 0.54 -1.44
CA LEU A 223 -8.56 -0.76 -1.45
C LEU A 223 -10.00 -0.66 -0.89
N VAL A 224 -10.18 0.05 0.22
CA VAL A 224 -11.51 0.28 0.81
C VAL A 224 -12.42 1.05 -0.15
N LEU A 225 -11.90 2.09 -0.81
CA LEU A 225 -12.66 2.81 -1.84
C LEU A 225 -13.05 1.89 -3.00
N SER A 226 -12.15 1.01 -3.42
CA SER A 226 -12.41 0.04 -4.49
C SER A 226 -13.53 -0.95 -4.11
N LEU A 227 -13.63 -1.33 -2.84
CA LEU A 227 -14.72 -2.15 -2.33
C LEU A 227 -16.04 -1.37 -2.25
N ARG A 228 -15.99 -0.08 -1.87
CA ARG A 228 -17.17 0.80 -1.91
C ARG A 228 -17.72 0.97 -3.33
N ASP A 229 -16.87 1.14 -4.33
CA ASP A 229 -17.26 1.25 -5.73
C ASP A 229 -18.02 -0.01 -6.19
N ARG A 230 -17.81 -1.14 -5.50
CA ARG A 230 -18.44 -2.46 -5.71
C ARG A 230 -19.59 -2.78 -4.78
N ASN A 231 -19.92 -1.89 -3.84
CA ASN A 231 -20.89 -2.14 -2.77
C ASN A 231 -20.56 -3.40 -1.93
N VAL A 232 -19.28 -3.67 -1.72
CA VAL A 232 -18.80 -4.74 -0.82
C VAL A 232 -18.62 -4.16 0.58
N ASP A 233 -19.36 -4.72 1.54
CA ASP A 233 -19.31 -4.28 2.93
C ASP A 233 -18.08 -4.78 3.67
N ILE A 234 -17.61 -3.96 4.61
CA ILE A 234 -16.63 -4.33 5.62
C ILE A 234 -17.29 -4.23 6.99
N TRP A 235 -17.57 -5.38 7.61
CA TRP A 235 -18.10 -5.42 8.95
C TRP A 235 -16.96 -5.41 9.97
N THR A 236 -16.94 -4.38 10.79
CA THR A 236 -16.01 -4.22 11.91
C THR A 236 -16.75 -4.43 13.23
N GLU A 237 -16.02 -4.75 14.31
CA GLU A 237 -16.57 -4.80 15.68
C GLU A 237 -17.24 -3.51 16.11
#